data_f40bc534a6bd184ba5bcab3758c56dda
#
_entry.id   f40bc534a6bd184ba5bcab3758c56dda
#
_cell.length_a   1.000
_cell.length_b   1.000
_cell.length_c   1.000
_cell.angle_alpha   90.00
_cell.angle_beta   90.00
_cell.angle_gamma   90.00
#
_symmetry.space_group_name_H-M   'P 1'
#
loop_
_entity.id
_entity.type
_entity.pdbx_description
1 polymer ?
#
loop_
_entity_poly.entity_id
_entity_poly.type
_entity_poly.pdbx_seq_one_letter_code
_entity_poly.pdbx_strand_id
1 'polypeptide(L)'
;MKKNLTVGDDKKKVVKEWFEELRDMICEDFEKIEILKDSGEFSSRPPGKFEKKQTFRKSKNGEDGGGGIMSVMRDGRVFEKVGVNVSTVYGNLEPLAQKSLSSRHNIPGLKEDPQFWASGISLVAHMQSPKSPAVHMNTRMFWTKGMSWFGGGSDLNPMVENEEDTRYFHNELKKVCDKADKKYYTKFKNWADEYFMIKHWNEPRGVGGIFFDDLNTENWQKDFTFVKSVGRAFLDTFSAITKHHMKKPWTSEEREWQLIKRGRYAEFNLVYDRGTQFGLQTGHNPEAVLMLSLIHI
;
A
#
# COMPACT_ATOMS: atom_id res chain seq x y z
N MET A 1 -12.85 -35.08 1.08
CA MET A 1 -11.91 -34.51 2.09
C MET A 1 -11.76 -33.03 1.78
N LYS A 2 -12.26 -32.12 2.62
CA LYS A 2 -12.00 -30.69 2.48
C LYS A 2 -10.51 -30.48 2.76
N LYS A 3 -9.73 -30.06 1.74
CA LYS A 3 -8.33 -29.66 1.93
C LYS A 3 -8.29 -28.56 3.00
N ASN A 4 -7.39 -28.70 3.96
CA ASN A 4 -7.18 -27.72 5.01
C ASN A 4 -6.64 -26.44 4.34
N LEU A 5 -7.46 -25.41 4.19
CA LEU A 5 -7.12 -24.13 3.55
C LEU A 5 -6.27 -23.20 4.45
N THR A 6 -5.85 -23.71 5.60
CA THR A 6 -5.09 -22.95 6.58
C THR A 6 -3.58 -23.01 6.33
N VAL A 7 -2.93 -21.92 6.64
CA VAL A 7 -1.48 -21.72 6.52
C VAL A 7 -0.85 -21.90 7.89
N GLY A 8 0.20 -22.71 8.00
CA GLY A 8 0.95 -22.93 9.23
C GLY A 8 1.83 -21.72 9.62
N ASP A 9 2.40 -21.77 10.82
CA ASP A 9 3.19 -20.68 11.37
C ASP A 9 4.51 -20.43 10.63
N ASP A 10 5.06 -21.44 9.97
CA ASP A 10 6.19 -21.32 9.06
C ASP A 10 5.92 -20.35 7.91
N LYS A 11 4.74 -20.42 7.31
CA LYS A 11 4.33 -19.52 6.22
C LYS A 11 4.02 -18.11 6.70
N LYS A 12 3.43 -17.96 7.90
CA LYS A 12 3.24 -16.64 8.54
C LYS A 12 4.59 -15.95 8.77
N LYS A 13 5.59 -16.69 9.26
CA LYS A 13 6.94 -16.20 9.46
C LYS A 13 7.56 -15.70 8.16
N VAL A 14 7.54 -16.52 7.10
CA VAL A 14 8.09 -16.16 5.78
C VAL A 14 7.39 -14.94 5.17
N VAL A 15 6.07 -14.80 5.35
CA VAL A 15 5.33 -13.61 4.90
C VAL A 15 5.75 -12.35 5.66
N LYS A 16 5.87 -12.44 6.98
CA LYS A 16 6.34 -11.32 7.80
C LYS A 16 7.75 -10.87 7.39
N GLU A 17 8.67 -11.81 7.29
CA GLU A 17 10.06 -11.55 6.88
C GLU A 17 10.12 -10.87 5.50
N TRP A 18 9.29 -11.32 4.54
CA TRP A 18 9.21 -10.71 3.23
C TRP A 18 8.76 -9.24 3.27
N PHE A 19 7.73 -8.91 4.06
CA PHE A 19 7.27 -7.52 4.13
C PHE A 19 8.29 -6.60 4.83
N GLU A 20 9.02 -7.13 5.80
CA GLU A 20 10.13 -6.43 6.45
C GLU A 20 11.28 -6.19 5.46
N GLU A 21 11.66 -7.20 4.67
CA GLU A 21 12.67 -7.10 3.60
C GLU A 21 12.24 -6.07 2.54
N LEU A 22 10.99 -6.15 2.07
CA LEU A 22 10.48 -5.21 1.06
C LEU A 22 10.49 -3.77 1.57
N ARG A 23 10.09 -3.53 2.83
CA ARG A 23 10.21 -2.20 3.45
C ARG A 23 11.64 -1.69 3.43
N ASP A 24 12.59 -2.52 3.80
CA ASP A 24 13.99 -2.11 3.88
C ASP A 24 14.56 -1.82 2.49
N MET A 25 14.24 -2.64 1.47
CA MET A 25 14.59 -2.36 0.07
C MET A 25 14.02 -1.03 -0.42
N ILE A 26 12.74 -0.74 -0.13
CA ILE A 26 12.08 0.51 -0.53
C ILE A 26 12.73 1.71 0.17
N CYS A 27 12.93 1.64 1.49
CA CYS A 27 13.55 2.71 2.24
C CYS A 27 14.98 3.02 1.72
N GLU A 28 15.77 1.99 1.48
CA GLU A 28 17.13 2.13 0.96
C GLU A 28 17.17 2.75 -0.44
N ASP A 29 16.29 2.31 -1.35
CA ASP A 29 16.26 2.87 -2.71
C ASP A 29 15.77 4.32 -2.71
N PHE A 30 14.78 4.66 -1.90
CA PHE A 30 14.30 6.03 -1.80
C PHE A 30 15.33 6.98 -1.18
N GLU A 31 16.10 6.54 -0.19
CA GLU A 31 17.24 7.32 0.33
C GLU A 31 18.35 7.50 -0.73
N LYS A 32 18.59 6.49 -1.58
CA LYS A 32 19.50 6.63 -2.72
C LYS A 32 18.97 7.66 -3.73
N ILE A 33 17.66 7.68 -4.01
CA ILE A 33 17.04 8.67 -4.90
C ILE A 33 17.22 10.10 -4.33
N GLU A 34 17.06 10.28 -3.03
CA GLU A 34 17.30 11.56 -2.34
C GLU A 34 18.76 12.07 -2.55
N ILE A 35 19.73 11.16 -2.48
CA ILE A 35 21.15 11.47 -2.72
C ILE A 35 21.42 11.85 -4.18
N LEU A 36 20.75 11.17 -5.13
CA LEU A 36 20.93 11.39 -6.57
C LEU A 36 20.36 12.74 -7.07
N LYS A 37 19.54 13.41 -6.27
CA LYS A 37 19.03 14.74 -6.62
C LYS A 37 20.04 15.82 -6.28
N ASP A 38 20.92 16.09 -7.23
CA ASP A 38 22.05 17.03 -7.15
C ASP A 38 21.75 18.41 -7.74
N SER A 39 20.59 18.60 -8.40
CA SER A 39 20.22 19.83 -9.09
C SER A 39 18.70 20.05 -9.12
N GLY A 40 18.28 21.29 -9.44
CA GLY A 40 16.89 21.73 -9.45
C GLY A 40 16.36 22.09 -8.04
N GLU A 41 15.07 22.35 -7.97
CA GLU A 41 14.39 22.73 -6.73
C GLU A 41 14.69 21.75 -5.58
N PHE A 42 14.94 22.29 -4.39
CA PHE A 42 15.25 21.58 -3.16
C PHE A 42 16.57 20.77 -3.13
N SER A 43 17.39 20.82 -4.19
CA SER A 43 18.67 20.08 -4.21
C SER A 43 19.67 20.53 -3.14
N SER A 44 19.53 21.77 -2.63
CA SER A 44 20.34 22.31 -1.53
C SER A 44 19.98 21.77 -0.15
N ARG A 45 18.79 21.15 0.01
CA ARG A 45 18.40 20.52 1.26
C ARG A 45 19.27 19.30 1.58
N PRO A 46 19.39 18.90 2.86
CA PRO A 46 19.91 17.57 3.18
C PRO A 46 19.08 16.48 2.47
N PRO A 47 19.69 15.39 2.01
CA PRO A 47 18.93 14.25 1.54
C PRO A 47 17.98 13.72 2.63
N GLY A 48 16.74 13.44 2.27
CA GLY A 48 15.77 12.85 3.19
C GLY A 48 16.25 11.49 3.69
N LYS A 49 15.87 11.16 4.94
CA LYS A 49 16.14 9.87 5.58
C LYS A 49 14.89 9.38 6.27
N PHE A 50 14.75 8.06 6.34
CA PHE A 50 13.64 7.44 7.07
C PHE A 50 13.90 7.39 8.58
N GLU A 51 12.97 7.94 9.33
CA GLU A 51 12.85 7.71 10.76
C GLU A 51 11.98 6.49 10.99
N LYS A 52 12.49 5.49 11.73
CA LYS A 52 11.77 4.25 12.04
C LYS A 52 11.26 4.30 13.48
N LYS A 53 9.95 4.11 13.66
CA LYS A 53 9.28 4.07 14.96
C LYS A 53 8.51 2.76 15.11
N GLN A 54 8.79 2.04 16.17
CA GLN A 54 8.04 0.84 16.51
C GLN A 54 6.63 1.21 17.00
N THR A 55 5.64 0.48 16.53
CA THR A 55 4.24 0.63 16.94
C THR A 55 3.76 -0.67 17.58
N PHE A 56 2.89 -0.54 18.58
CA PHE A 56 2.31 -1.65 19.32
C PHE A 56 0.79 -1.58 19.21
N ARG A 57 0.16 -2.74 19.08
CA ARG A 57 -1.28 -2.88 19.15
C ARG A 57 -1.63 -3.69 20.40
N LYS A 58 -2.62 -3.20 21.17
CA LYS A 58 -3.23 -3.96 22.24
C LYS A 58 -4.66 -4.32 21.88
N SER A 59 -5.08 -5.51 22.29
CA SER A 59 -6.50 -5.89 22.25
C SER A 59 -7.31 -5.01 23.23
N LYS A 60 -8.63 -5.06 23.13
CA LYS A 60 -9.50 -4.35 24.09
C LYS A 60 -9.26 -4.78 25.55
N ASN A 61 -8.82 -6.01 25.76
CA ASN A 61 -8.48 -6.55 27.08
C ASN A 61 -7.07 -6.19 27.54
N GLY A 62 -6.32 -5.38 26.77
CA GLY A 62 -4.96 -4.98 27.09
C GLY A 62 -3.87 -5.98 26.71
N GLU A 63 -4.24 -7.13 26.14
CA GLU A 63 -3.30 -8.16 25.69
C GLU A 63 -2.51 -7.72 24.44
N ASP A 64 -1.36 -8.34 24.23
CA ASP A 64 -0.58 -8.13 23.02
C ASP A 64 -1.36 -8.52 21.76
N GLY A 65 -1.52 -7.57 20.87
CA GLY A 65 -2.20 -7.73 19.57
C GLY A 65 -1.24 -7.56 18.39
N GLY A 66 0.08 -7.56 18.64
CA GLY A 66 1.11 -7.34 17.64
C GLY A 66 1.50 -5.87 17.51
N GLY A 67 1.92 -5.49 16.32
CA GLY A 67 2.41 -4.14 16.04
C GLY A 67 3.17 -4.08 14.72
N GLY A 68 4.10 -3.16 14.62
CA GLY A 68 4.88 -3.00 13.39
C GLY A 68 5.94 -1.94 13.48
N ILE A 69 6.44 -1.54 12.33
CA ILE A 69 7.39 -0.43 12.20
C ILE A 69 6.81 0.56 11.20
N MET A 70 6.66 1.79 11.66
CA MET A 70 6.36 2.95 10.85
C MET A 70 7.67 3.59 10.42
N SER A 71 7.92 3.67 9.12
CA SER A 71 9.10 4.32 8.54
C SER A 71 8.63 5.56 7.80
N VAL A 72 9.07 6.75 8.20
CA VAL A 72 8.62 8.03 7.65
C VAL A 72 9.79 8.87 7.23
N MET A 73 9.75 9.40 6.01
CA MET A 73 10.64 10.46 5.53
C MET A 73 9.81 11.72 5.32
N ARG A 74 10.34 12.88 5.74
CA ARG A 74 9.73 14.21 5.55
C ARG A 74 10.74 15.18 5.00
N ASP A 75 10.24 16.16 4.26
CA ASP A 75 10.98 17.35 3.81
C ASP A 75 12.28 17.05 3.08
N GLY A 76 12.34 15.90 2.37
CA GLY A 76 13.47 15.54 1.54
C GLY A 76 13.62 16.43 0.29
N ARG A 77 14.60 16.12 -0.53
CA ARG A 77 14.85 16.78 -1.81
C ARG A 77 13.83 16.36 -2.88
N VAL A 78 13.41 15.11 -2.86
CA VAL A 78 12.51 14.45 -3.82
C VAL A 78 11.16 14.18 -3.19
N PHE A 79 11.18 13.60 -2.00
CA PHE A 79 9.99 13.21 -1.27
C PHE A 79 9.61 14.28 -0.26
N GLU A 80 8.41 14.85 -0.39
CA GLU A 80 7.87 15.77 0.61
C GLU A 80 7.43 15.00 1.85
N LYS A 81 6.73 13.87 1.62
CA LYS A 81 6.37 12.94 2.68
C LYS A 81 6.22 11.54 2.12
N VAL A 82 6.89 10.59 2.74
CA VAL A 82 6.75 9.16 2.45
C VAL A 82 6.52 8.41 3.74
N GLY A 83 5.58 7.48 3.70
CA GLY A 83 5.41 6.50 4.74
C GLY A 83 5.52 5.09 4.18
N VAL A 84 6.33 4.25 4.81
CA VAL A 84 6.46 2.82 4.51
C VAL A 84 6.24 2.05 5.80
N ASN A 85 5.05 1.48 5.96
CA ASN A 85 4.63 0.83 7.18
C ASN A 85 4.54 -0.67 6.98
N VAL A 86 5.14 -1.43 7.90
CA VAL A 86 4.91 -2.87 8.04
C VAL A 86 4.24 -3.13 9.36
N SER A 87 3.21 -3.96 9.35
CA SER A 87 2.53 -4.39 10.55
C SER A 87 2.24 -5.90 10.51
N THR A 88 2.30 -6.51 11.70
CA THR A 88 1.82 -7.86 11.94
C THR A 88 0.93 -7.82 13.16
N VAL A 89 -0.35 -8.09 12.97
CA VAL A 89 -1.37 -7.99 14.01
C VAL A 89 -2.13 -9.30 14.13
N TYR A 90 -2.56 -9.60 15.35
CA TYR A 90 -3.26 -10.85 15.66
C TYR A 90 -4.19 -10.68 16.85
N GLY A 91 -4.98 -11.70 17.13
CA GLY A 91 -5.93 -11.73 18.22
C GLY A 91 -7.28 -12.30 17.80
N ASN A 92 -8.35 -11.86 18.47
CA ASN A 92 -9.72 -12.23 18.13
C ASN A 92 -10.42 -11.09 17.38
N LEU A 93 -11.13 -11.44 16.30
CA LEU A 93 -11.96 -10.50 15.57
C LEU A 93 -13.17 -10.08 16.40
N GLU A 94 -13.37 -8.78 16.49
CA GLU A 94 -14.58 -8.21 17.08
C GLU A 94 -15.85 -8.57 16.27
N PRO A 95 -17.04 -8.63 16.88
CA PRO A 95 -18.27 -9.03 16.18
C PRO A 95 -18.57 -8.25 14.91
N LEU A 96 -18.29 -6.95 14.88
CA LEU A 96 -18.44 -6.10 13.70
C LEU A 96 -17.48 -6.51 12.57
N ALA A 97 -16.23 -6.80 12.90
CA ALA A 97 -15.22 -7.28 11.95
C ALA A 97 -15.59 -8.68 11.43
N GLN A 98 -16.06 -9.59 12.30
CA GLN A 98 -16.56 -10.90 11.89
C GLN A 98 -17.72 -10.77 10.91
N LYS A 99 -18.69 -9.89 11.18
CA LYS A 99 -19.84 -9.63 10.29
C LYS A 99 -19.38 -9.09 8.93
N SER A 100 -18.47 -8.13 8.94
CA SER A 100 -17.90 -7.54 7.72
C SER A 100 -17.14 -8.56 6.89
N LEU A 101 -16.36 -9.45 7.50
CA LEU A 101 -15.67 -10.52 6.79
C LEU A 101 -16.63 -11.58 6.27
N SER A 102 -17.61 -12.00 7.09
CA SER A 102 -18.60 -13.01 6.69
C SER A 102 -19.51 -12.56 5.55
N SER A 103 -19.69 -11.25 5.35
CA SER A 103 -20.45 -10.73 4.19
C SER A 103 -19.70 -10.87 2.85
N ARG A 104 -18.37 -11.04 2.89
CA ARG A 104 -17.52 -11.14 1.72
C ARG A 104 -16.95 -12.54 1.51
N HIS A 105 -16.72 -13.27 2.58
CA HIS A 105 -16.10 -14.58 2.59
C HIS A 105 -16.90 -15.58 3.40
N ASN A 106 -17.12 -16.75 2.84
CA ASN A 106 -17.63 -17.87 3.61
C ASN A 106 -16.46 -18.54 4.35
N ILE A 107 -16.16 -18.04 5.56
CA ILE A 107 -15.03 -18.52 6.37
C ILE A 107 -15.53 -19.61 7.32
N PRO A 108 -15.12 -20.88 7.13
CA PRO A 108 -15.53 -21.96 8.02
C PRO A 108 -15.07 -21.74 9.46
N GLY A 109 -15.96 -21.92 10.43
CA GLY A 109 -15.63 -21.88 11.86
C GLY A 109 -15.29 -20.49 12.43
N LEU A 110 -15.56 -19.39 11.70
CA LEU A 110 -15.20 -18.05 12.15
C LEU A 110 -15.96 -17.60 13.40
N LYS A 111 -17.19 -18.08 13.59
CA LYS A 111 -18.00 -17.75 14.77
C LYS A 111 -17.52 -18.47 16.02
N GLU A 112 -17.11 -19.72 15.88
CA GLU A 112 -16.64 -20.59 16.94
C GLU A 112 -15.19 -20.25 17.35
N ASP A 113 -14.37 -19.85 16.39
CA ASP A 113 -12.97 -19.47 16.60
C ASP A 113 -12.66 -18.20 15.78
N PRO A 114 -12.81 -17.01 16.38
CA PRO A 114 -12.60 -15.75 15.70
C PRO A 114 -11.13 -15.32 15.61
N GLN A 115 -10.20 -16.21 15.89
CA GLN A 115 -8.78 -15.91 15.79
C GLN A 115 -8.39 -15.45 14.41
N PHE A 116 -7.58 -14.39 14.34
CA PHE A 116 -6.99 -13.89 13.11
C PHE A 116 -5.50 -13.58 13.27
N TRP A 117 -4.83 -13.57 12.16
CA TRP A 117 -3.50 -13.03 11.99
C TRP A 117 -3.44 -12.30 10.64
N ALA A 118 -2.83 -11.12 10.62
CA ALA A 118 -2.63 -10.37 9.40
C ALA A 118 -1.25 -9.73 9.42
N SER A 119 -0.57 -9.78 8.29
CA SER A 119 0.67 -9.05 8.08
C SER A 119 0.65 -8.37 6.71
N GLY A 120 1.25 -7.20 6.63
CA GLY A 120 1.31 -6.46 5.38
C GLY A 120 2.25 -5.27 5.42
N ILE A 121 2.52 -4.79 4.23
CA ILE A 121 3.20 -3.52 3.98
C ILE A 121 2.22 -2.56 3.32
N SER A 122 2.28 -1.29 3.69
CA SER A 122 1.53 -0.20 3.07
C SER A 122 2.43 1.01 2.91
N LEU A 123 2.36 1.64 1.74
CA LEU A 123 3.19 2.78 1.37
C LEU A 123 2.36 3.84 0.66
N VAL A 124 2.63 5.08 1.00
CA VAL A 124 2.26 6.25 0.18
C VAL A 124 3.47 7.16 0.07
N ALA A 125 3.76 7.62 -1.14
CA ALA A 125 4.80 8.62 -1.40
C ALA A 125 4.17 9.87 -2.04
N HIS A 126 4.41 11.02 -1.40
CA HIS A 126 4.07 12.35 -1.91
C HIS A 126 5.34 13.10 -2.25
N MET A 127 5.37 13.68 -3.44
CA MET A 127 6.57 14.22 -4.05
C MET A 127 6.67 15.74 -3.87
N GLN A 128 7.89 16.27 -3.79
CA GLN A 128 8.13 17.72 -3.86
C GLN A 128 7.69 18.28 -5.22
N SER A 129 8.13 17.63 -6.30
CA SER A 129 7.84 18.06 -7.66
C SER A 129 6.45 17.61 -8.12
N PRO A 130 5.62 18.50 -8.66
CA PRO A 130 4.36 18.12 -9.32
C PRO A 130 4.55 17.26 -10.56
N LYS A 131 5.75 17.25 -11.17
CA LYS A 131 6.09 16.40 -12.31
C LYS A 131 6.27 14.92 -11.93
N SER A 132 6.57 14.64 -10.67
CA SER A 132 6.68 13.27 -10.16
C SER A 132 5.34 12.85 -9.57
N PRO A 133 4.77 11.73 -9.99
CA PRO A 133 3.47 11.28 -9.50
C PRO A 133 3.55 10.87 -8.02
N ALA A 134 2.47 11.07 -7.27
CA ALA A 134 2.28 10.38 -6.01
C ALA A 134 1.91 8.91 -6.29
N VAL A 135 2.15 8.04 -5.32
CA VAL A 135 1.92 6.60 -5.47
C VAL A 135 1.44 5.98 -4.17
N HIS A 136 0.61 4.97 -4.32
CA HIS A 136 0.24 4.07 -3.24
C HIS A 136 0.57 2.62 -3.62
N MET A 137 1.00 1.84 -2.64
CA MET A 137 1.15 0.41 -2.75
C MET A 137 0.82 -0.24 -1.40
N ASN A 138 0.07 -1.33 -1.43
CA ASN A 138 -0.03 -2.23 -0.31
C ASN A 138 -0.03 -3.68 -0.77
N THR A 139 0.49 -4.56 0.07
CA THR A 139 0.29 -6.00 -0.05
C THR A 139 0.18 -6.60 1.35
N ARG A 140 -0.69 -7.58 1.50
CA ARG A 140 -1.00 -8.18 2.79
C ARG A 140 -1.41 -9.64 2.68
N MET A 141 -1.23 -10.39 3.75
CA MET A 141 -1.86 -11.68 3.97
C MET A 141 -2.79 -11.59 5.17
N PHE A 142 -3.99 -12.13 5.02
CA PHE A 142 -4.95 -12.32 6.11
C PHE A 142 -5.16 -13.81 6.35
N TRP A 143 -5.21 -14.20 7.61
CA TRP A 143 -5.37 -15.58 8.03
C TRP A 143 -6.41 -15.71 9.14
N THR A 144 -7.21 -16.73 9.03
CA THR A 144 -8.07 -17.26 10.08
C THR A 144 -7.86 -18.78 10.13
N LYS A 145 -8.36 -19.44 11.16
CA LYS A 145 -8.28 -20.90 11.25
C LYS A 145 -8.96 -21.62 10.07
N GLY A 146 -10.01 -21.05 9.50
CA GLY A 146 -10.77 -21.64 8.40
C GLY A 146 -10.27 -21.28 7.00
N MET A 147 -9.55 -20.16 6.84
CA MET A 147 -9.14 -19.64 5.53
C MET A 147 -8.00 -18.63 5.63
N SER A 148 -7.19 -18.56 4.59
CA SER A 148 -6.22 -17.48 4.40
C SER A 148 -6.23 -16.98 2.96
N TRP A 149 -5.89 -15.70 2.73
CA TRP A 149 -5.80 -15.09 1.40
C TRP A 149 -4.82 -13.92 1.39
N PHE A 150 -4.43 -13.53 0.18
CA PHE A 150 -3.65 -12.33 -0.03
C PHE A 150 -4.52 -11.22 -0.60
N GLY A 151 -4.15 -9.99 -0.27
CA GLY A 151 -4.69 -8.78 -0.86
C GLY A 151 -3.58 -7.80 -1.15
N GLY A 152 -3.89 -6.81 -1.98
CA GLY A 152 -2.94 -5.77 -2.30
C GLY A 152 -3.31 -4.95 -3.52
N GLY A 153 -2.41 -4.11 -3.90
CA GLY A 153 -2.53 -3.28 -5.08
C GLY A 153 -1.46 -2.21 -5.14
N SER A 154 -1.43 -1.54 -6.25
CA SER A 154 -0.60 -0.35 -6.46
C SER A 154 -1.30 0.55 -7.45
N ASP A 155 -1.36 1.85 -7.19
CA ASP A 155 -1.94 2.85 -8.05
C ASP A 155 -1.07 4.10 -8.15
N LEU A 156 -1.03 4.69 -9.35
CA LEU A 156 -0.25 5.87 -9.67
C LEU A 156 -1.15 7.11 -9.73
N ASN A 157 -0.70 8.20 -9.11
CA ASN A 157 -1.46 9.43 -8.98
C ASN A 157 -0.66 10.62 -9.51
N PRO A 158 -0.58 10.81 -10.83
CA PRO A 158 0.08 11.96 -11.43
C PRO A 158 -0.68 13.24 -11.11
N MET A 159 0.06 14.28 -10.74
CA MET A 159 -0.48 15.62 -10.54
C MET A 159 -0.52 16.36 -11.88
N VAL A 160 0.55 16.23 -12.66
CA VAL A 160 0.60 16.62 -14.07
C VAL A 160 0.54 15.34 -14.92
N GLU A 161 -0.42 15.25 -15.81
CA GLU A 161 -0.61 14.06 -16.64
C GLU A 161 0.61 13.76 -17.50
N ASN A 162 0.98 12.48 -17.54
CA ASN A 162 2.04 11.95 -18.39
C ASN A 162 1.66 10.56 -18.89
N GLU A 163 1.32 10.50 -20.18
CA GLU A 163 0.88 9.25 -20.82
C GLU A 163 1.98 8.18 -20.87
N GLU A 164 3.25 8.59 -20.99
CA GLU A 164 4.38 7.65 -21.04
C GLU A 164 4.57 6.95 -19.70
N ASP A 165 4.53 7.70 -18.60
CA ASP A 165 4.61 7.15 -17.25
C ASP A 165 3.41 6.23 -16.96
N THR A 166 2.21 6.68 -17.32
CA THR A 166 0.99 5.90 -17.16
C THR A 166 1.10 4.57 -17.91
N ARG A 167 1.50 4.61 -19.18
CA ARG A 167 1.68 3.41 -20.00
C ARG A 167 2.78 2.51 -19.47
N TYR A 168 3.91 3.08 -19.03
CA TYR A 168 5.02 2.32 -18.44
C TYR A 168 4.57 1.60 -17.17
N PHE A 169 3.94 2.33 -16.23
CA PHE A 169 3.44 1.76 -14.98
C PHE A 169 2.45 0.60 -15.21
N HIS A 170 1.46 0.81 -16.07
CA HIS A 170 0.48 -0.22 -16.40
C HIS A 170 1.08 -1.42 -17.11
N ASN A 171 2.06 -1.21 -18.00
CA ASN A 171 2.75 -2.30 -18.70
C ASN A 171 3.55 -3.20 -17.74
N GLU A 172 4.25 -2.60 -16.76
CA GLU A 172 5.01 -3.38 -15.78
C GLU A 172 4.08 -4.19 -14.86
N LEU A 173 2.98 -3.59 -14.39
CA LEU A 173 1.97 -4.32 -13.62
C LEU A 173 1.32 -5.44 -14.44
N LYS A 174 1.06 -5.17 -15.73
CA LYS A 174 0.51 -6.18 -16.65
C LYS A 174 1.46 -7.36 -16.82
N LYS A 175 2.76 -7.14 -16.97
CA LYS A 175 3.76 -8.20 -17.08
C LYS A 175 3.74 -9.12 -15.85
N VAL A 176 3.66 -8.54 -14.65
CA VAL A 176 3.58 -9.30 -13.40
C VAL A 176 2.29 -10.12 -13.31
N CYS A 177 1.17 -9.50 -13.63
CA CYS A 177 -0.12 -10.16 -13.66
C CYS A 177 -0.14 -11.32 -14.66
N ASP A 178 0.28 -11.08 -15.90
CA ASP A 178 0.27 -12.06 -17.00
C ASP A 178 1.18 -13.25 -16.74
N LYS A 179 2.25 -13.06 -15.97
CA LYS A 179 3.14 -14.15 -15.54
C LYS A 179 2.46 -15.08 -14.56
N ALA A 180 1.56 -14.56 -13.72
CA ALA A 180 0.81 -15.35 -12.75
C ALA A 180 -0.46 -15.95 -13.36
N ASP A 181 -1.27 -15.11 -14.01
CA ASP A 181 -2.47 -15.51 -14.75
C ASP A 181 -2.86 -14.39 -15.75
N LYS A 182 -3.11 -14.77 -17.01
CA LYS A 182 -3.49 -13.83 -18.09
C LYS A 182 -4.77 -13.02 -17.81
N LYS A 183 -5.62 -13.48 -16.89
CA LYS A 183 -6.87 -12.80 -16.52
C LYS A 183 -6.65 -11.76 -15.41
N TYR A 184 -5.53 -11.82 -14.67
CA TYR A 184 -5.34 -11.00 -13.48
C TYR A 184 -5.29 -9.52 -13.80
N TYR A 185 -4.55 -9.10 -14.82
CA TYR A 185 -4.42 -7.69 -15.11
C TYR A 185 -5.78 -7.03 -15.38
N THR A 186 -6.57 -7.57 -16.28
CA THR A 186 -7.90 -7.01 -16.60
C THR A 186 -8.82 -7.01 -15.39
N LYS A 187 -8.86 -8.13 -14.63
CA LYS A 187 -9.67 -8.23 -13.41
C LYS A 187 -9.28 -7.20 -12.37
N PHE A 188 -7.99 -7.11 -12.07
CA PHE A 188 -7.49 -6.28 -10.98
C PHE A 188 -7.42 -4.79 -11.36
N LYS A 189 -7.21 -4.48 -12.63
CA LYS A 189 -7.31 -3.11 -13.14
C LYS A 189 -8.74 -2.58 -13.04
N ASN A 190 -9.72 -3.32 -13.54
CA ASN A 190 -11.11 -2.90 -13.45
C ASN A 190 -11.53 -2.70 -11.97
N TRP A 191 -11.09 -3.58 -11.09
CA TRP A 191 -11.35 -3.41 -9.66
C TRP A 191 -10.68 -2.17 -9.07
N ALA A 192 -9.44 -1.86 -9.48
CA ALA A 192 -8.76 -0.64 -9.08
C ALA A 192 -9.49 0.62 -9.57
N ASP A 193 -9.92 0.65 -10.84
CA ASP A 193 -10.65 1.76 -11.41
C ASP A 193 -11.97 2.05 -10.66
N GLU A 194 -12.70 1.02 -10.27
CA GLU A 194 -13.92 1.14 -9.43
C GLU A 194 -13.59 1.59 -8.00
N TYR A 195 -12.55 1.01 -7.40
CA TYR A 195 -12.22 1.25 -6.00
C TYR A 195 -11.69 2.66 -5.77
N PHE A 196 -10.84 3.19 -6.65
CA PHE A 196 -10.19 4.48 -6.49
C PHE A 196 -10.99 5.66 -7.07
N MET A 197 -12.27 5.47 -7.34
CA MET A 197 -13.17 6.53 -7.77
C MET A 197 -13.57 7.45 -6.60
N ILE A 198 -13.37 8.75 -6.75
CA ILE A 198 -13.84 9.80 -5.83
C ILE A 198 -15.27 10.16 -6.23
N LYS A 199 -16.23 9.48 -5.64
CA LYS A 199 -17.62 9.49 -6.12
C LYS A 199 -18.28 10.86 -6.11
N HIS A 200 -18.04 11.67 -5.10
CA HIS A 200 -18.64 13.01 -4.98
C HIS A 200 -18.06 14.03 -5.97
N TRP A 201 -16.90 13.75 -6.55
CA TRP A 201 -16.31 14.53 -7.65
C TRP A 201 -16.52 13.87 -9.01
N ASN A 202 -16.99 12.64 -9.05
CA ASN A 202 -17.08 11.81 -10.26
C ASN A 202 -15.76 11.75 -11.05
N GLU A 203 -14.64 11.70 -10.33
CA GLU A 203 -13.30 11.62 -10.91
C GLU A 203 -12.47 10.49 -10.29
N PRO A 204 -11.56 9.86 -11.04
CA PRO A 204 -10.63 8.90 -10.47
C PRO A 204 -9.57 9.62 -9.62
N ARG A 205 -9.10 8.96 -8.55
CA ARG A 205 -8.02 9.47 -7.70
C ARG A 205 -6.71 9.69 -8.46
N GLY A 206 -6.44 8.85 -9.44
CA GLY A 206 -5.26 8.86 -10.31
C GLY A 206 -5.52 8.09 -11.59
N VAL A 207 -4.49 7.54 -12.19
CA VAL A 207 -4.59 6.75 -13.43
C VAL A 207 -4.87 5.26 -13.19
N GLY A 208 -5.19 4.89 -11.95
CA GLY A 208 -5.43 3.52 -11.55
C GLY A 208 -4.15 2.70 -11.39
N GLY A 209 -4.29 1.41 -11.59
CA GLY A 209 -3.25 0.41 -11.39
C GLY A 209 -3.86 -0.97 -11.26
N ILE A 210 -3.56 -1.70 -10.18
CA ILE A 210 -4.19 -2.97 -9.85
C ILE A 210 -4.67 -2.98 -8.39
N PHE A 211 -5.78 -3.68 -8.15
CA PHE A 211 -6.29 -3.95 -6.81
C PHE A 211 -6.87 -5.36 -6.72
N PHE A 212 -6.52 -6.09 -5.66
CA PHE A 212 -7.03 -7.43 -5.37
C PHE A 212 -7.15 -7.63 -3.85
N ASP A 213 -8.17 -8.35 -3.39
CA ASP A 213 -8.42 -8.53 -1.96
C ASP A 213 -8.76 -9.97 -1.53
N ASP A 214 -8.92 -10.88 -2.48
CA ASP A 214 -9.41 -12.22 -2.20
C ASP A 214 -8.55 -13.30 -2.88
N LEU A 215 -7.24 -13.05 -3.02
CA LEU A 215 -6.38 -13.96 -3.74
C LEU A 215 -6.10 -15.23 -2.92
N ASN A 216 -6.75 -16.29 -3.31
CA ASN A 216 -6.51 -17.64 -2.84
C ASN A 216 -6.84 -18.62 -3.98
N THR A 217 -5.79 -19.11 -4.64
CA THR A 217 -5.92 -20.11 -5.74
C THR A 217 -5.76 -21.55 -5.24
N GLU A 218 -5.80 -21.77 -3.93
CA GLU A 218 -5.44 -23.03 -3.27
C GLU A 218 -3.95 -23.43 -3.48
N ASN A 219 -3.18 -22.58 -4.12
CA ASN A 219 -1.73 -22.70 -4.27
C ASN A 219 -1.03 -21.50 -3.62
N TRP A 220 -0.82 -21.62 -2.31
CA TRP A 220 -0.22 -20.56 -1.50
C TRP A 220 1.11 -20.05 -2.06
N GLN A 221 1.96 -20.96 -2.57
CA GLN A 221 3.28 -20.58 -3.11
C GLN A 221 3.16 -19.73 -4.38
N LYS A 222 2.19 -20.07 -5.25
CA LYS A 222 1.89 -19.28 -6.45
C LYS A 222 1.39 -17.88 -6.07
N ASP A 223 0.44 -17.82 -5.15
CA ASP A 223 -0.16 -16.57 -4.70
C ASP A 223 0.87 -15.67 -4.01
N PHE A 224 1.68 -16.23 -3.13
CA PHE A 224 2.76 -15.48 -2.47
C PHE A 224 3.84 -15.01 -3.44
N THR A 225 4.19 -15.81 -4.44
CA THR A 225 5.12 -15.40 -5.50
C THR A 225 4.58 -14.22 -6.30
N PHE A 226 3.28 -14.21 -6.61
CA PHE A 226 2.64 -13.06 -7.26
C PHE A 226 2.71 -11.81 -6.38
N VAL A 227 2.36 -11.91 -5.10
CA VAL A 227 2.44 -10.78 -4.14
C VAL A 227 3.86 -10.21 -4.06
N LYS A 228 4.87 -11.06 -4.00
CA LYS A 228 6.27 -10.63 -4.01
C LYS A 228 6.63 -9.91 -5.32
N SER A 229 6.15 -10.40 -6.44
CA SER A 229 6.40 -9.81 -7.75
C SER A 229 5.73 -8.43 -7.88
N VAL A 230 4.54 -8.24 -7.32
CA VAL A 230 3.88 -6.92 -7.26
C VAL A 230 4.72 -5.91 -6.48
N GLY A 231 5.21 -6.28 -5.29
CA GLY A 231 6.04 -5.39 -4.48
C GLY A 231 7.36 -4.99 -5.16
N ARG A 232 8.03 -5.93 -5.84
CA ARG A 232 9.26 -5.64 -6.58
C ARG A 232 9.00 -4.77 -7.82
N ALA A 233 8.00 -5.13 -8.62
CA ALA A 233 7.64 -4.32 -9.80
C ALA A 233 7.25 -2.89 -9.43
N PHE A 234 6.55 -2.71 -8.32
CA PHE A 234 6.28 -1.39 -7.77
C PHE A 234 7.57 -0.61 -7.54
N LEU A 235 8.52 -1.18 -6.79
CA LEU A 235 9.77 -0.50 -6.46
C LEU A 235 10.55 -0.10 -7.72
N ASP A 236 10.74 -1.04 -8.64
CA ASP A 236 11.51 -0.82 -9.86
C ASP A 236 10.86 0.28 -10.74
N THR A 237 9.54 0.19 -10.92
CA THR A 237 8.79 1.08 -11.81
C THR A 237 8.69 2.49 -11.24
N PHE A 238 8.32 2.62 -9.97
CA PHE A 238 8.16 3.94 -9.35
C PHE A 238 9.50 4.64 -9.19
N SER A 239 10.56 3.93 -8.86
CA SER A 239 11.91 4.47 -8.80
C SER A 239 12.40 4.98 -10.15
N ALA A 240 12.11 4.26 -11.24
CA ALA A 240 12.45 4.71 -12.60
C ALA A 240 11.71 5.99 -12.97
N ILE A 241 10.40 6.06 -12.75
CA ILE A 241 9.58 7.26 -12.99
C ILE A 241 10.08 8.44 -12.16
N THR A 242 10.35 8.22 -10.87
CA THR A 242 10.84 9.29 -9.98
C THR A 242 12.19 9.84 -10.44
N LYS A 243 13.16 8.98 -10.77
CA LYS A 243 14.48 9.38 -11.27
C LYS A 243 14.39 10.18 -12.58
N HIS A 244 13.43 9.83 -13.44
CA HIS A 244 13.19 10.55 -14.70
C HIS A 244 12.67 11.98 -14.50
N HIS A 245 11.86 12.22 -13.46
CA HIS A 245 11.18 13.50 -13.25
C HIS A 245 11.77 14.39 -12.16
N MET A 246 12.49 13.84 -11.19
CA MET A 246 12.88 14.55 -9.98
C MET A 246 13.72 15.81 -10.19
N LYS A 247 14.40 15.97 -11.34
CA LYS A 247 15.24 17.13 -11.69
C LYS A 247 14.54 18.11 -12.65
N LYS A 248 13.37 17.78 -13.19
CA LYS A 248 12.64 18.62 -14.13
C LYS A 248 12.11 19.87 -13.43
N PRO A 249 12.23 21.06 -14.06
CA PRO A 249 11.63 22.27 -13.52
C PRO A 249 10.11 22.19 -13.59
N TRP A 250 9.45 22.92 -12.69
CA TRP A 250 8.00 23.02 -12.62
C TRP A 250 7.59 24.45 -12.29
N THR A 251 6.30 24.78 -12.51
CA THR A 251 5.74 26.12 -12.30
C THR A 251 4.94 26.20 -11.00
N SER A 252 4.64 27.43 -10.55
CA SER A 252 3.76 27.68 -9.40
C SER A 252 2.36 27.12 -9.63
N GLU A 253 1.83 27.25 -10.85
CA GLU A 253 0.52 26.73 -11.22
C GLU A 253 0.47 25.18 -11.15
N GLU A 254 1.53 24.51 -11.57
CA GLU A 254 1.64 23.05 -11.42
C GLU A 254 1.71 22.64 -9.96
N ARG A 255 2.38 23.43 -9.12
CA ARG A 255 2.41 23.21 -7.66
C ARG A 255 1.04 23.41 -7.04
N GLU A 256 0.34 24.47 -7.38
CA GLU A 256 -1.03 24.72 -6.89
C GLU A 256 -1.95 23.57 -7.28
N TRP A 257 -1.88 23.12 -8.53
CA TRP A 257 -2.64 21.97 -8.99
C TRP A 257 -2.31 20.68 -8.23
N GLN A 258 -1.03 20.45 -7.93
CA GLN A 258 -0.61 19.33 -7.07
C GLN A 258 -1.28 19.39 -5.68
N LEU A 259 -1.37 20.56 -5.06
CA LEU A 259 -2.00 20.73 -3.76
C LEU A 259 -3.50 20.42 -3.80
N ILE A 260 -4.19 20.82 -4.88
CA ILE A 260 -5.61 20.47 -5.11
C ILE A 260 -5.78 18.97 -5.23
N LYS A 261 -4.97 18.30 -6.06
CA LYS A 261 -5.01 16.85 -6.24
C LYS A 261 -4.68 16.09 -4.93
N ARG A 262 -3.80 16.61 -4.10
CA ARG A 262 -3.54 16.06 -2.76
C ARG A 262 -4.75 16.18 -1.83
N GLY A 263 -5.49 17.27 -1.89
CA GLY A 263 -6.77 17.40 -1.21
C GLY A 263 -7.74 16.29 -1.62
N ARG A 264 -7.89 16.04 -2.91
CA ARG A 264 -8.69 14.92 -3.45
C ARG A 264 -8.24 13.56 -2.94
N TYR A 265 -6.94 13.35 -2.88
CA TYR A 265 -6.35 12.12 -2.35
C TYR A 265 -6.72 11.92 -0.86
N ALA A 266 -6.59 12.98 -0.05
CA ALA A 266 -6.96 12.94 1.36
C ALA A 266 -8.47 12.70 1.56
N GLU A 267 -9.32 13.35 0.78
CA GLU A 267 -10.78 13.12 0.79
C GLU A 267 -11.11 11.65 0.50
N PHE A 268 -10.49 11.05 -0.54
CA PHE A 268 -10.69 9.63 -0.82
C PHE A 268 -10.36 8.76 0.38
N ASN A 269 -9.19 8.95 0.97
CA ASN A 269 -8.73 8.12 2.09
C ASN A 269 -9.64 8.25 3.32
N LEU A 270 -10.13 9.44 3.61
CA LEU A 270 -11.01 9.67 4.77
C LEU A 270 -12.44 9.15 4.54
N VAL A 271 -12.96 9.32 3.34
CA VAL A 271 -14.38 9.07 3.05
C VAL A 271 -14.62 7.65 2.52
N TYR A 272 -13.71 7.14 1.68
CA TYR A 272 -13.96 5.91 0.91
C TYR A 272 -12.99 4.78 1.20
N ASP A 273 -11.76 5.06 1.67
CA ASP A 273 -10.77 3.99 1.84
C ASP A 273 -11.13 3.05 2.99
N ARG A 274 -11.45 1.80 2.62
CA ARG A 274 -11.82 0.75 3.59
C ARG A 274 -10.69 0.42 4.56
N GLY A 275 -9.44 0.53 4.11
CA GLY A 275 -8.26 0.28 4.93
C GLY A 275 -8.13 1.32 6.05
N THR A 276 -8.27 2.60 5.71
CA THR A 276 -8.28 3.72 6.66
C THR A 276 -9.41 3.58 7.66
N GLN A 277 -10.64 3.34 7.18
CA GLN A 277 -11.81 3.16 8.05
C GLN A 277 -11.64 1.97 9.00
N PHE A 278 -11.18 0.83 8.48
CA PHE A 278 -10.92 -0.36 9.29
C PHE A 278 -9.84 -0.08 10.35
N GLY A 279 -8.74 0.54 9.97
CA GLY A 279 -7.66 0.89 10.90
C GLY A 279 -8.14 1.77 12.06
N LEU A 280 -8.89 2.83 11.76
CA LEU A 280 -9.44 3.73 12.78
C LEU A 280 -10.47 3.04 13.69
N GLN A 281 -11.35 2.21 13.12
CA GLN A 281 -12.40 1.50 13.87
C GLN A 281 -11.86 0.36 14.75
N THR A 282 -10.74 -0.23 14.38
CA THR A 282 -10.15 -1.38 15.09
C THR A 282 -9.03 -1.00 16.06
N GLY A 283 -8.86 0.31 16.34
CA GLY A 283 -7.91 0.79 17.35
C GLY A 283 -6.45 0.71 16.93
N HIS A 284 -6.17 0.73 15.62
CA HIS A 284 -4.81 0.93 15.13
C HIS A 284 -4.33 2.34 15.49
N ASN A 285 -3.01 2.50 15.60
CA ASN A 285 -2.44 3.82 15.86
C ASN A 285 -2.88 4.81 14.77
N PRO A 286 -3.65 5.87 15.13
CA PRO A 286 -4.15 6.85 14.14
C PRO A 286 -3.03 7.52 13.35
N GLU A 287 -1.89 7.80 13.98
CA GLU A 287 -0.73 8.37 13.30
C GLU A 287 -0.24 7.46 12.17
N ALA A 288 -0.18 6.15 12.39
CA ALA A 288 0.21 5.19 11.37
C ALA A 288 -0.83 5.04 10.26
N VAL A 289 -2.12 5.08 10.60
CA VAL A 289 -3.22 4.99 9.63
C VAL A 289 -3.33 6.25 8.79
N LEU A 290 -3.32 7.43 9.42
CA LEU A 290 -3.50 8.74 8.77
C LEU A 290 -2.21 9.27 8.13
N MET A 291 -1.05 8.73 8.50
CA MET A 291 0.21 9.09 7.86
C MET A 291 0.16 8.93 6.33
N LEU A 292 -0.62 7.96 5.86
CA LEU A 292 -0.82 7.69 4.43
C LEU A 292 -1.67 8.76 3.72
N SER A 293 -2.33 9.66 4.45
CA SER A 293 -3.30 10.62 3.91
C SER A 293 -2.87 12.09 3.98
N LEU A 294 -1.61 12.41 4.35
CA LEU A 294 -1.11 13.80 4.49
C LEU A 294 -1.81 14.65 5.58
N ILE A 295 -2.66 14.11 6.40
CA ILE A 295 -3.47 14.88 7.36
C ILE A 295 -2.64 15.47 8.51
N HIS A 296 -1.41 15.00 8.68
CA HIS A 296 -0.46 15.54 9.66
C HIS A 296 0.69 16.25 8.93
N ILE A 297 0.37 17.30 8.23
CA ILE A 297 1.35 18.27 7.72
C ILE A 297 1.62 19.30 8.80
#